data_e10fe0a24a76585ea292bf50ed4a8c76
#
_entry.id   e10fe0a24a76585ea292bf50ed4a8c76
#
_cell.length_a   1.000
_cell.length_b   1.000
_cell.length_c   1.000
_cell.angle_alpha   90.00
_cell.angle_beta   90.00
_cell.angle_gamma   90.00
#
_symmetry.space_group_name_H-M   'P 1'
#
loop_
_entity.id
_entity.type
_entity.pdbx_description
1 polymer ?
#
loop_
_entity_poly.entity_id
_entity_poly.type
_entity_poly.pdbx_seq_one_letter_code
_entity_poly.pdbx_strand_id
1 'polypeptide(L)'
;MKLKAILLFTIVLAGCQPESKNEQYRHTVCQSLIEGYLKMTNQQDYKMEQRTDEKTSTISHYEYKRNSSNEVVMVNSVYSKLYFSCRQQQKSFFLAQHLSEGQITPILEVHFPTDSYITFRERF
;
A
#
# COMPACT_ATOMS: atom_id res chain seq x y z
N MET A 1 -52.93 -1.51 -17.66
CA MET A 1 -51.71 -1.59 -18.48
C MET A 1 -50.68 -0.54 -18.13
N LYS A 2 -50.50 -0.29 -16.86
CA LYS A 2 -49.46 0.65 -16.41
C LYS A 2 -48.39 -0.02 -15.47
N LEU A 3 -48.25 -1.31 -15.56
CA LEU A 3 -47.36 -2.11 -14.68
C LEU A 3 -46.05 -2.51 -15.34
N LYS A 4 -45.71 -1.98 -16.51
CA LYS A 4 -44.48 -2.31 -17.22
C LYS A 4 -43.36 -1.27 -17.05
N ALA A 5 -43.56 -0.24 -16.28
CA ALA A 5 -42.59 0.85 -16.12
C ALA A 5 -41.82 0.83 -14.78
N ILE A 6 -42.13 -0.09 -13.88
CA ILE A 6 -41.51 -0.10 -12.53
C ILE A 6 -40.39 -1.15 -12.40
N LEU A 7 -40.15 -1.91 -13.44
CA LEU A 7 -39.19 -3.03 -13.36
C LEU A 7 -37.79 -2.71 -13.90
N LEU A 8 -37.48 -1.46 -14.07
CA LEU A 8 -36.19 -1.04 -14.69
C LEU A 8 -35.33 -0.16 -13.81
N PHE A 9 -35.60 -0.13 -12.51
CA PHE A 9 -34.80 0.71 -11.60
C PHE A 9 -34.14 -0.07 -10.46
N THR A 10 -33.96 -1.38 -10.62
CA THR A 10 -33.06 -2.16 -9.76
C THR A 10 -31.69 -2.20 -10.38
N ILE A 11 -31.16 -1.05 -10.69
CA ILE A 11 -29.82 -0.93 -11.26
C ILE A 11 -28.84 -0.63 -10.15
N VAL A 12 -28.08 -1.65 -9.87
CA VAL A 12 -26.62 -1.53 -9.77
C VAL A 12 -26.15 -0.57 -8.71
N LEU A 13 -26.43 -0.94 -7.48
CA LEU A 13 -25.52 -0.62 -6.38
C LEU A 13 -24.47 -1.74 -6.27
N ALA A 14 -23.91 -2.15 -7.39
CA ALA A 14 -22.62 -2.83 -7.41
C ALA A 14 -21.55 -1.74 -7.21
N GLY A 15 -21.78 -0.89 -6.21
CA GLY A 15 -20.83 0.09 -5.79
C GLY A 15 -19.70 -0.59 -5.07
N CYS A 16 -18.53 -0.03 -5.18
CA CYS A 16 -17.31 -0.29 -4.48
C CYS A 16 -17.56 -1.02 -3.15
N GLN A 17 -17.16 -2.28 -3.07
CA GLN A 17 -17.13 -2.97 -1.79
C GLN A 17 -16.11 -2.25 -0.90
N PRO A 18 -16.51 -1.80 0.30
CA PRO A 18 -15.54 -1.19 1.21
C PRO A 18 -14.48 -2.22 1.55
N GLU A 19 -13.23 -1.78 1.56
CA GLU A 19 -12.13 -2.61 2.03
C GLU A 19 -12.45 -3.18 3.41
N SER A 20 -12.13 -4.45 3.63
CA SER A 20 -12.25 -5.06 4.95
C SER A 20 -11.31 -4.37 5.94
N LYS A 21 -11.64 -4.40 7.23
CA LYS A 21 -10.78 -3.82 8.27
C LYS A 21 -9.37 -4.42 8.26
N ASN A 22 -9.26 -5.71 7.92
CA ASN A 22 -7.97 -6.39 7.83
C ASN A 22 -7.13 -5.86 6.66
N GLU A 23 -7.75 -5.57 5.54
CA GLU A 23 -7.07 -4.96 4.39
C GLU A 23 -6.61 -3.56 4.69
N GLN A 24 -7.45 -2.74 5.31
CA GLN A 24 -7.09 -1.39 5.74
C GLN A 24 -5.92 -1.42 6.73
N TYR A 25 -5.95 -2.33 7.70
CA TYR A 25 -4.86 -2.51 8.64
C TYR A 25 -3.56 -2.89 7.93
N ARG A 26 -3.61 -3.86 7.02
CA ARG A 26 -2.45 -4.28 6.23
C ARG A 26 -1.86 -3.11 5.45
N HIS A 27 -2.68 -2.35 4.77
CA HIS A 27 -2.23 -1.20 3.99
C HIS A 27 -1.64 -0.10 4.85
N THR A 28 -2.23 0.17 5.98
CA THR A 28 -1.72 1.17 6.94
C THR A 28 -0.34 0.77 7.45
N VAL A 29 -0.15 -0.47 7.84
CA VAL A 29 1.14 -0.97 8.33
C VAL A 29 2.16 -0.96 7.20
N CYS A 30 1.84 -1.52 6.05
CA CYS A 30 2.76 -1.58 4.90
C CYS A 30 3.20 -0.19 4.44
N GLN A 31 2.28 0.73 4.32
CA GLN A 31 2.59 2.11 3.93
C GLN A 31 3.48 2.80 4.98
N SER A 32 3.18 2.61 6.24
CA SER A 32 3.98 3.18 7.33
C SER A 32 5.41 2.62 7.34
N LEU A 33 5.58 1.35 7.04
CA LEU A 33 6.91 0.72 6.93
C LEU A 33 7.71 1.28 5.76
N ILE A 34 7.07 1.45 4.61
CA ILE A 34 7.72 2.04 3.43
C ILE A 34 8.11 3.49 3.70
N GLU A 35 7.21 4.29 4.23
CA GLU A 35 7.47 5.69 4.53
C GLU A 35 8.57 5.86 5.59
N GLY A 36 8.59 4.99 6.59
CA GLY A 36 9.67 4.95 7.57
C GLY A 36 11.01 4.62 6.94
N TYR A 37 11.06 3.65 6.05
CA TYR A 37 12.25 3.30 5.29
C TYR A 37 12.75 4.45 4.41
N LEU A 38 11.85 5.09 3.68
CA LEU A 38 12.17 6.24 2.84
C LEU A 38 12.72 7.41 3.66
N LYS A 39 12.17 7.62 4.84
CA LYS A 39 12.64 8.64 5.77
C LYS A 39 14.06 8.35 6.28
N MET A 40 14.34 7.11 6.65
CA MET A 40 15.66 6.69 7.12
C MET A 40 16.73 6.77 6.02
N THR A 41 16.35 6.59 4.77
CA THR A 41 17.25 6.62 3.62
C THR A 41 17.31 7.98 2.93
N ASN A 42 16.75 9.04 3.52
CA ASN A 42 16.67 10.38 2.95
C ASN A 42 15.96 10.45 1.59
N GLN A 43 14.93 9.64 1.42
CA GLN A 43 14.12 9.56 0.19
C GLN A 43 12.69 10.05 0.43
N GLN A 44 12.51 11.06 1.27
CA GLN A 44 11.18 11.60 1.63
C GLN A 44 10.49 12.34 0.49
N ASP A 45 11.19 12.63 -0.57
CA ASP A 45 10.66 13.24 -1.79
C ASP A 45 9.85 12.27 -2.65
N TYR A 46 9.86 10.99 -2.32
CA TYR A 46 9.02 9.98 -2.95
C TYR A 46 7.64 9.93 -2.29
N LYS A 47 6.59 9.91 -3.11
CA LYS A 47 5.19 9.79 -2.69
C LYS A 47 4.53 8.60 -3.37
N MET A 48 3.62 7.97 -2.66
CA MET A 48 2.86 6.85 -3.21
C MET A 48 2.02 7.31 -4.41
N GLU A 49 2.21 6.66 -5.53
CA GLU A 49 1.46 6.92 -6.75
C GLU A 49 0.38 5.86 -6.97
N GLN A 50 0.72 4.60 -6.74
CA GLN A 50 -0.19 3.49 -7.01
C GLN A 50 0.04 2.34 -6.03
N ARG A 51 -1.06 1.68 -5.70
CA ARG A 51 -1.09 0.43 -4.97
C ARG A 51 -1.83 -0.62 -5.79
N THR A 52 -1.28 -1.82 -5.85
CA THR A 52 -1.90 -2.96 -6.51
C THR A 52 -1.89 -4.15 -5.57
N ASP A 53 -3.05 -4.74 -5.35
CA ASP A 53 -3.19 -5.92 -4.50
C ASP A 53 -3.31 -7.17 -5.38
N GLU A 54 -2.61 -8.23 -5.01
CA GLU A 54 -2.79 -9.52 -5.62
C GLU A 54 -4.11 -10.15 -5.15
N LYS A 55 -4.92 -10.62 -6.07
CA LYS A 55 -6.31 -11.06 -5.79
C LYS A 55 -6.42 -12.25 -4.82
N THR A 56 -5.39 -13.09 -4.75
CA THR A 56 -5.43 -14.34 -3.99
C THR A 56 -4.38 -14.43 -2.91
N SER A 57 -3.59 -13.39 -2.72
CA SER A 57 -2.50 -13.38 -1.77
C SER A 57 -2.59 -12.21 -0.80
N THR A 58 -1.79 -12.30 0.25
CA THR A 58 -1.63 -11.23 1.23
C THR A 58 -0.51 -10.27 0.86
N ILE A 59 -0.19 -10.19 -0.43
CA ILE A 59 0.87 -9.34 -0.98
C ILE A 59 0.26 -8.12 -1.64
N SER A 60 0.79 -6.96 -1.29
CA SER A 60 0.46 -5.69 -1.93
C SER A 60 1.71 -5.07 -2.54
N HIS A 61 1.55 -4.50 -3.70
CA HIS A 61 2.62 -3.82 -4.43
C HIS A 61 2.38 -2.31 -4.38
N TYR A 62 3.44 -1.56 -4.14
CA TYR A 62 3.41 -0.11 -4.00
C TYR A 62 4.39 0.53 -4.96
N GLU A 63 3.92 1.52 -5.68
CA GLU A 63 4.73 2.35 -6.54
C GLU A 63 4.84 3.75 -5.94
N TYR A 64 6.06 4.22 -5.76
CA TYR A 64 6.39 5.55 -5.26
C TYR A 64 7.10 6.33 -6.35
N LYS A 65 6.68 7.55 -6.53
CA LYS A 65 7.26 8.46 -7.53
C LYS A 65 7.88 9.65 -6.83
N ARG A 66 9.03 10.08 -7.36
CA ARG A 66 9.68 11.29 -6.89
C ARG A 66 8.85 12.50 -7.27
N ASN A 67 8.53 13.31 -6.29
CA ASN A 67 7.88 14.59 -6.49
C ASN A 67 8.95 15.66 -6.74
N SER A 68 9.35 15.81 -7.99
CA SER A 68 10.31 16.85 -8.39
C SER A 68 9.55 18.13 -8.74
N SER A 69 9.30 18.97 -7.76
CA SER A 69 8.73 20.32 -8.00
C SER A 69 9.75 21.31 -8.59
N ASN A 70 11.01 20.97 -8.60
CA ASN A 70 12.09 21.75 -9.20
C ASN A 70 12.86 20.86 -10.15
N GLU A 71 12.32 20.73 -11.34
CA GLU A 71 13.02 20.09 -12.43
C GLU A 71 14.23 20.89 -12.89
N VAL A 72 15.28 20.80 -12.17
CA VAL A 72 16.54 20.65 -12.84
C VAL A 72 16.52 19.21 -13.33
N VAL A 73 16.29 19.03 -14.60
CA VAL A 73 16.34 17.74 -15.27
C VAL A 73 17.70 17.13 -15.01
N MET A 74 17.80 16.39 -13.94
CA MET A 74 18.93 15.51 -13.75
C MET A 74 18.76 14.40 -14.76
N VAL A 75 19.51 14.49 -15.82
CA VAL A 75 19.56 13.54 -16.94
C VAL A 75 19.85 12.10 -16.48
N ASN A 76 20.08 11.88 -15.22
CA ASN A 76 20.40 10.61 -14.61
C ASN A 76 19.47 10.21 -13.45
N SER A 77 18.21 10.62 -13.47
CA SER A 77 17.26 10.06 -12.53
C SER A 77 16.88 8.64 -12.93
N VAL A 78 17.84 7.73 -12.78
CA VAL A 78 17.65 6.29 -12.98
C VAL A 78 16.57 5.75 -12.05
N TYR A 79 16.17 6.50 -11.05
CA TYR A 79 15.21 6.13 -10.03
C TYR A 79 14.12 7.18 -9.85
N SER A 80 13.38 7.48 -10.92
CA SER A 80 12.18 8.31 -10.80
C SER A 80 11.05 7.61 -10.04
N LYS A 81 11.10 6.29 -9.98
CA LYS A 81 10.12 5.43 -9.33
C LYS A 81 10.80 4.37 -8.47
N LEU A 82 10.18 4.09 -7.33
CA LEU A 82 10.55 3.00 -6.44
C LEU A 82 9.38 2.02 -6.34
N TYR A 83 9.69 0.74 -6.31
CA TYR A 83 8.70 -0.33 -6.24
C TYR A 83 8.95 -1.16 -4.98
N PHE A 84 7.90 -1.35 -4.21
CA PHE A 84 7.93 -2.14 -2.99
C PHE A 84 6.86 -3.22 -3.04
N SER A 85 7.15 -4.35 -2.43
CA SER A 85 6.14 -5.34 -2.07
C SER A 85 6.09 -5.52 -0.57
N CYS A 86 4.90 -5.65 -0.04
CA CYS A 86 4.67 -5.89 1.38
C CYS A 86 3.76 -7.10 1.52
N ARG A 87 4.23 -8.10 2.24
CA ARG A 87 3.48 -9.33 2.51
C ARG A 87 3.14 -9.42 3.98
N GLN A 88 1.89 -9.70 4.27
CA GLN A 88 1.45 -10.06 5.59
C GLN A 88 1.33 -11.57 5.71
N GLN A 89 1.94 -12.13 6.75
CA GLN A 89 1.78 -13.51 7.14
C GLN A 89 1.47 -13.57 8.64
N GLN A 90 0.22 -13.86 8.98
CA GLN A 90 -0.26 -13.76 10.36
C GLN A 90 -0.02 -12.35 10.94
N LYS A 91 0.83 -12.20 11.93
CA LYS A 91 1.20 -10.92 12.55
C LYS A 91 2.57 -10.41 12.12
N SER A 92 3.13 -10.99 11.08
CA SER A 92 4.41 -10.60 10.53
C SER A 92 4.23 -9.87 9.21
N PHE A 93 5.05 -8.87 8.99
CA PHE A 93 5.08 -8.10 7.75
C PHE A 93 6.48 -8.15 7.16
N PHE A 94 6.55 -8.44 5.89
CA PHE A 94 7.79 -8.54 5.13
C PHE A 94 7.79 -7.48 4.05
N LEU A 95 8.72 -6.55 4.12
CA LEU A 95 8.89 -5.50 3.14
C LEU A 95 10.10 -5.80 2.26
N ALA A 96 9.90 -5.71 0.97
CA ALA A 96 10.97 -5.85 -0.02
C ALA A 96 10.90 -4.73 -1.06
N GLN A 97 12.05 -4.35 -1.59
CA GLN A 97 12.16 -3.43 -2.71
C GLN A 97 12.44 -4.20 -3.99
N HIS A 98 11.74 -3.87 -5.05
CA HIS A 98 12.00 -4.39 -6.38
C HIS A 98 12.95 -3.46 -7.11
N LEU A 99 14.11 -3.98 -7.44
CA LEU A 99 15.10 -3.27 -8.25
C LEU A 99 14.87 -3.56 -9.73
N SER A 100 15.49 -2.77 -10.60
CA SER A 100 15.56 -3.08 -12.02
C SER A 100 16.16 -4.47 -12.24
N GLU A 101 15.75 -5.15 -13.32
CA GLU A 101 16.19 -6.50 -13.67
C GLU A 101 15.59 -7.64 -12.83
N GLY A 102 14.47 -7.40 -12.16
CA GLY A 102 13.76 -8.44 -11.41
C GLY A 102 14.39 -8.85 -10.08
N GLN A 103 15.40 -8.13 -9.61
CA GLN A 103 15.95 -8.34 -8.29
C GLN A 103 15.00 -7.86 -7.20
N ILE A 104 14.79 -8.70 -6.21
CA ILE A 104 14.01 -8.38 -5.02
C ILE A 104 14.96 -8.33 -3.84
N THR A 105 15.03 -7.19 -3.18
CA THR A 105 15.87 -6.99 -2.01
C THR A 105 15.00 -6.91 -0.77
N PRO A 106 15.10 -7.87 0.16
CA PRO A 106 14.43 -7.75 1.45
C PRO A 106 14.95 -6.52 2.20
N ILE A 107 14.04 -5.73 2.74
CA ILE A 107 14.39 -4.51 3.47
C ILE A 107 14.21 -4.74 4.96
N LEU A 108 13.04 -5.24 5.34
CA LEU A 108 12.67 -5.27 6.73
C LEU A 108 11.59 -6.31 6.99
N GLU A 109 11.65 -6.89 8.17
CA GLU A 109 10.67 -7.84 8.69
C GLU A 109 10.23 -7.36 10.06
N VAL A 110 8.93 -7.28 10.28
CA VAL A 110 8.34 -6.82 11.53
C VAL A 110 7.39 -7.88 12.07
N HIS A 111 7.59 -8.24 13.32
CA HIS A 111 6.72 -9.17 14.04
C HIS A 111 5.96 -8.43 15.13
N PHE A 112 4.65 -8.51 15.09
CA PHE A 112 3.82 -8.02 16.17
C PHE A 112 3.56 -9.14 17.18
N PRO A 113 3.73 -8.87 18.49
CA PRO A 113 3.47 -9.88 19.51
C PRO A 113 2.02 -10.37 19.47
N THR A 114 1.81 -11.65 19.72
CA THR A 114 0.50 -12.31 19.68
C THR A 114 -0.48 -11.73 20.70
N ASP A 115 0.01 -11.22 21.81
CA ASP A 115 -0.77 -10.74 22.94
C ASP A 115 -0.91 -9.21 22.98
N SER A 116 -0.39 -8.52 21.99
CA SER A 116 -0.61 -7.10 21.88
C SER A 116 -2.00 -6.85 21.30
N TYR A 117 -3.01 -6.96 22.14
CA TYR A 117 -4.08 -6.03 21.99
C TYR A 117 -3.43 -4.66 22.13
N ILE A 118 -3.27 -3.97 21.01
CA ILE A 118 -3.01 -2.54 21.07
C ILE A 118 -4.30 -1.94 21.58
N THR A 119 -4.53 -2.05 22.84
CA THR A 119 -5.34 -1.10 23.54
C THR A 119 -4.55 0.17 23.49
N PHE A 120 -4.87 1.03 22.53
CA PHE A 120 -4.56 2.43 22.67
C PHE A 120 -5.31 2.89 23.94
N ARG A 121 -4.71 2.62 25.06
CA ARG A 121 -5.03 3.35 26.26
C ARG A 121 -4.47 4.72 26.01
N GLU A 122 -5.34 5.61 25.61
CA GLU A 122 -5.06 7.04 25.66
C GLU A 122 -4.66 7.37 27.10
N ARG A 123 -3.38 7.32 27.35
CA ARG A 123 -2.79 7.90 28.55
C ARG A 123 -2.25 9.26 28.17
N PHE A 124 -3.14 10.17 28.12
CA PHE A 124 -2.81 11.58 28.22
C PHE A 124 -3.54 12.18 29.38
#